data_c8896453c4944ecdd7da1d305ae89894
#
_entry.id   c8896453c4944ecdd7da1d305ae89894
#
_cell.length_a   1.000
_cell.length_b   1.000
_cell.length_c   1.000
_cell.angle_alpha   90.00
_cell.angle_beta   90.00
_cell.angle_gamma   90.00
#
_symmetry.space_group_name_H-M   'P 1'
#
loop_
_entity.id
_entity.type
_entity.pdbx_description
1 polymer ?
#
loop_
_entity_poly.entity_id
_entity_poly.type
_entity_poly.pdbx_seq_one_letter_code
_entity_poly.pdbx_strand_id
1 'polypeptide(L)'
;MVLVDEKMCPVRGKGQWFYLAVDTTGDIMHCRPVPELSSTEAAKFLEEVQALAVQIKGVVSDLDPALTRAVAVVYAEIPHQYCIKHALSAIGILIGYVERDEGHWRKTHSGVDEPVAQRGDQDREAEVSKDRMLVGQQHATGLSVAGENSIGVLYEMCRMILAAPTERQARALFDVLGENKGFPEKQHRKAVRFLTRRWDHLMMHHRVAGLPRTTNLVENVNKQLQRRYKTIEAFQHRSTAIHYTNLLVAFLRQKPYTDCRGSRKHLNGKSRLASAKVRNLHPNWLKNCLKPAI
;
A
#
# COMPACT_ATOMS: atom_id res chain seq x y z
N MET A 1 -12.19 -7.56 -5.94
CA MET A 1 -10.92 -7.40 -5.21
C MET A 1 -10.91 -6.03 -4.57
N VAL A 2 -10.46 -5.92 -3.35
CA VAL A 2 -10.37 -4.68 -2.58
C VAL A 2 -8.90 -4.43 -2.20
N LEU A 3 -8.42 -3.22 -2.41
CA LEU A 3 -7.12 -2.75 -1.96
C LEU A 3 -7.36 -1.78 -0.80
N VAL A 4 -6.71 -2.01 0.31
CA VAL A 4 -6.87 -1.21 1.53
C VAL A 4 -5.56 -0.59 1.97
N ASP A 5 -5.63 0.63 2.50
CA ASP A 5 -4.48 1.41 2.95
C ASP A 5 -4.96 2.51 3.92
N GLU A 6 -4.04 3.07 4.71
CA GLU A 6 -4.32 4.21 5.56
C GLU A 6 -3.77 5.51 4.97
N LYS A 7 -4.35 6.63 5.41
CA LYS A 7 -3.90 7.97 5.02
C LYS A 7 -4.06 8.97 6.15
N MET A 8 -3.02 9.71 6.41
CA MET A 8 -3.06 10.85 7.33
C MET A 8 -3.42 12.14 6.59
N CYS A 9 -4.29 12.92 7.20
CA CYS A 9 -4.61 14.29 6.85
C CYS A 9 -4.08 15.23 7.94
N PRO A 10 -3.32 16.31 7.64
CA PRO A 10 -2.77 17.20 8.64
C PRO A 10 -3.88 18.03 9.30
N VAL A 11 -3.97 17.96 10.62
CA VAL A 11 -4.81 18.81 11.46
C VAL A 11 -3.91 19.48 12.48
N ARG A 12 -4.14 20.73 12.83
CA ARG A 12 -3.32 21.51 13.76
C ARG A 12 -3.05 20.74 15.05
N GLY A 13 -1.75 20.48 15.32
CA GLY A 13 -1.27 19.76 16.49
C GLY A 13 -1.47 18.24 16.49
N LYS A 14 -2.30 17.68 15.59
CA LYS A 14 -2.55 16.23 15.49
C LYS A 14 -2.90 15.84 14.05
N GLY A 15 -2.56 14.64 13.63
CA GLY A 15 -3.03 14.05 12.37
C GLY A 15 -4.43 13.47 12.50
N GLN A 16 -5.24 13.57 11.45
CA GLN A 16 -6.47 12.81 11.30
C GLN A 16 -6.21 11.63 10.38
N TRP A 17 -6.40 10.43 10.87
CA TRP A 17 -6.24 9.22 10.09
C TRP A 17 -7.53 8.83 9.36
N PHE A 18 -7.35 8.20 8.22
CA PHE A 18 -8.41 7.60 7.41
C PHE A 18 -7.96 6.23 6.93
N TYR A 19 -8.87 5.26 6.95
CA TYR A 19 -8.74 4.05 6.14
C TYR A 19 -9.45 4.24 4.80
N LEU A 20 -8.85 3.72 3.74
CA LEU A 20 -9.41 3.73 2.38
C LEU A 20 -9.51 2.32 1.83
N ALA A 21 -10.64 2.04 1.18
CA ALA A 21 -10.84 0.85 0.36
C ALA A 21 -11.05 1.27 -1.09
N VAL A 22 -10.28 0.67 -2.00
CA VAL A 22 -10.34 0.94 -3.43
C VAL A 22 -10.50 -0.37 -4.17
N ASP A 23 -11.37 -0.43 -5.18
CA ASP A 23 -11.51 -1.61 -6.03
C ASP A 23 -10.42 -1.68 -7.13
N THR A 24 -10.41 -2.76 -7.91
CA THR A 24 -9.44 -2.94 -9.01
C THR A 24 -9.67 -2.01 -10.20
N THR A 25 -10.80 -1.32 -10.29
CA THR A 25 -11.04 -0.27 -11.28
C THR A 25 -10.43 1.06 -10.85
N GLY A 26 -10.14 1.21 -9.55
CA GLY A 26 -9.64 2.42 -8.91
C GLY A 26 -10.75 3.27 -8.31
N ASP A 27 -11.99 2.75 -8.20
CA ASP A 27 -13.04 3.44 -7.45
C ASP A 27 -12.82 3.34 -5.95
N ILE A 28 -13.10 4.43 -5.24
CA ILE A 28 -13.00 4.51 -3.79
C ILE A 28 -14.30 3.96 -3.21
N MET A 29 -14.27 2.71 -2.77
CA MET A 29 -15.46 2.04 -2.22
C MET A 29 -15.86 2.63 -0.88
N HIS A 30 -14.89 2.90 -0.01
CA HIS A 30 -15.12 3.44 1.33
C HIS A 30 -13.94 4.27 1.80
N CYS A 31 -14.23 5.28 2.63
CA CYS A 31 -13.25 6.13 3.30
C CYS A 31 -13.76 6.44 4.71
N ARG A 32 -13.08 5.90 5.73
CA ARG A 32 -13.48 6.05 7.13
C ARG A 32 -12.47 6.90 7.90
N PRO A 33 -12.88 8.00 8.53
CA PRO A 33 -12.04 8.70 9.50
C PRO A 33 -11.93 7.88 10.80
N VAL A 34 -10.72 7.74 11.32
CA VAL A 34 -10.45 7.00 12.56
C VAL A 34 -9.68 7.86 13.55
N PRO A 35 -9.88 7.70 14.87
CA PRO A 35 -9.15 8.45 15.88
C PRO A 35 -7.66 8.07 15.91
N GLU A 36 -7.38 6.80 15.67
CA GLU A 36 -6.05 6.21 15.68
C GLU A 36 -5.99 4.99 14.77
N LEU A 37 -4.79 4.56 14.41
CA LEU A 37 -4.57 3.32 13.68
C LEU A 37 -4.53 2.15 14.68
N SER A 38 -5.58 1.34 14.69
CA SER A 38 -5.68 0.14 15.54
C SER A 38 -6.38 -0.99 14.79
N SER A 39 -6.14 -2.24 15.21
CA SER A 39 -6.81 -3.40 14.64
C SER A 39 -8.32 -3.36 14.83
N THR A 40 -8.81 -2.77 15.92
CA THR A 40 -10.23 -2.57 16.18
C THR A 40 -10.87 -1.60 15.20
N GLU A 41 -10.25 -0.44 14.95
CA GLU A 41 -10.76 0.52 13.98
C GLU A 41 -10.64 0.02 12.55
N ALA A 42 -9.56 -0.72 12.23
CA ALA A 42 -9.41 -1.40 10.96
C ALA A 42 -10.49 -2.47 10.73
N ALA A 43 -10.84 -3.26 11.77
CA ALA A 43 -11.90 -4.25 11.68
C ALA A 43 -13.27 -3.59 11.41
N LYS A 44 -13.65 -2.55 12.17
CA LYS A 44 -14.89 -1.79 11.93
C LYS A 44 -14.96 -1.23 10.51
N PHE A 45 -13.83 -0.71 10.01
CA PHE A 45 -13.74 -0.22 8.63
C PHE A 45 -13.99 -1.34 7.61
N LEU A 46 -13.39 -2.51 7.80
CA LEU A 46 -13.57 -3.66 6.90
C LEU A 46 -14.99 -4.24 6.97
N GLU A 47 -15.62 -4.24 8.15
CA GLU A 47 -17.03 -4.60 8.32
C GLU A 47 -17.96 -3.65 7.54
N GLU A 48 -17.69 -2.33 7.58
CA GLU A 48 -18.41 -1.35 6.77
C GLU A 48 -18.21 -1.58 5.27
N VAL A 49 -17.00 -1.94 4.84
CA VAL A 49 -16.73 -2.31 3.44
C VAL A 49 -17.51 -3.59 3.06
N GLN A 50 -17.60 -4.56 3.95
CA GLN A 50 -18.38 -5.79 3.75
C GLN A 50 -19.88 -5.48 3.64
N ALA A 51 -20.38 -4.55 4.45
CA ALA A 51 -21.78 -4.12 4.44
C ALA A 51 -22.23 -3.41 3.14
N LEU A 52 -21.30 -3.02 2.26
CA LEU A 52 -21.63 -2.49 0.93
C LEU A 52 -22.27 -3.53 0.00
N ALA A 53 -22.50 -4.75 0.47
CA ALA A 53 -23.10 -5.87 -0.27
C ALA A 53 -22.40 -6.22 -1.59
N VAL A 54 -21.11 -5.94 -1.70
CA VAL A 54 -20.27 -6.25 -2.86
C VAL A 54 -19.53 -7.56 -2.61
N GLN A 55 -19.56 -8.48 -3.56
CA GLN A 55 -18.79 -9.73 -3.45
C GLN A 55 -17.29 -9.44 -3.47
N ILE A 56 -16.63 -9.54 -2.31
CA ILE A 56 -15.18 -9.40 -2.15
C ILE A 56 -14.53 -10.76 -2.41
N LYS A 57 -13.71 -10.85 -3.46
CA LYS A 57 -13.02 -12.09 -3.87
C LYS A 57 -11.55 -12.12 -3.46
N GLY A 58 -11.05 -11.10 -2.82
CA GLY A 58 -9.68 -10.99 -2.34
C GLY A 58 -9.38 -9.60 -1.83
N VAL A 59 -8.45 -9.52 -0.88
CA VAL A 59 -7.98 -8.28 -0.25
C VAL A 59 -6.48 -8.12 -0.53
N VAL A 60 -6.05 -6.89 -0.78
CA VAL A 60 -4.63 -6.51 -0.87
C VAL A 60 -4.37 -5.41 0.14
N SER A 61 -3.41 -5.61 1.03
CA SER A 61 -2.96 -4.59 1.98
C SER A 61 -1.43 -4.45 1.96
N ASP A 62 -0.94 -3.43 2.63
CA ASP A 62 0.45 -3.41 3.06
C ASP A 62 0.69 -4.42 4.20
N LEU A 63 1.85 -4.29 4.88
CA LEU A 63 2.22 -5.17 5.99
C LEU A 63 1.90 -4.56 7.36
N ASP A 64 1.04 -3.53 7.43
CA ASP A 64 0.65 -2.94 8.71
C ASP A 64 0.01 -4.00 9.63
N PRO A 65 0.50 -4.16 10.87
CA PRO A 65 -0.01 -5.20 11.76
C PRO A 65 -1.46 -5.02 12.18
N ALA A 66 -1.97 -3.79 12.28
CA ALA A 66 -3.35 -3.54 12.66
C ALA A 66 -4.28 -3.96 11.51
N LEU A 67 -3.93 -3.57 10.29
CA LEU A 67 -4.71 -3.88 9.10
C LEU A 67 -4.67 -5.39 8.76
N THR A 68 -3.50 -6.02 8.85
CA THR A 68 -3.36 -7.47 8.57
C THR A 68 -4.12 -8.33 9.57
N ARG A 69 -4.14 -7.96 10.87
CA ARG A 69 -4.96 -8.63 11.89
C ARG A 69 -6.45 -8.44 11.62
N ALA A 70 -6.88 -7.23 11.28
CA ALA A 70 -8.27 -6.95 10.98
C ALA A 70 -8.77 -7.75 9.77
N VAL A 71 -7.96 -7.84 8.69
CA VAL A 71 -8.30 -8.67 7.52
C VAL A 71 -8.42 -10.15 7.91
N ALA A 72 -7.51 -10.67 8.74
CA ALA A 72 -7.57 -12.04 9.20
C ALA A 72 -8.83 -12.37 10.03
N VAL A 73 -9.41 -11.38 10.72
CA VAL A 73 -10.63 -11.55 11.52
C VAL A 73 -11.89 -11.39 10.65
N VAL A 74 -11.98 -10.27 9.90
CA VAL A 74 -13.20 -9.91 9.15
C VAL A 74 -13.33 -10.73 7.86
N TYR A 75 -12.21 -11.08 7.24
CA TYR A 75 -12.14 -11.76 5.96
C TYR A 75 -11.35 -13.09 6.04
N ALA A 76 -11.56 -13.87 7.10
CA ALA A 76 -10.82 -15.09 7.39
C ALA A 76 -10.74 -16.07 6.19
N GLU A 77 -11.85 -16.21 5.44
CA GLU A 77 -11.96 -17.10 4.30
C GLU A 77 -11.62 -16.45 2.95
N ILE A 78 -11.26 -15.17 2.97
CA ILE A 78 -11.00 -14.42 1.73
C ILE A 78 -9.50 -14.34 1.47
N PRO A 79 -9.02 -14.65 0.25
CA PRO A 79 -7.62 -14.56 -0.11
C PRO A 79 -7.03 -13.17 0.22
N HIS A 80 -5.94 -13.15 1.00
CA HIS A 80 -5.26 -11.93 1.40
C HIS A 80 -3.84 -11.88 0.80
N GLN A 81 -3.59 -10.89 -0.04
CA GLN A 81 -2.29 -10.62 -0.63
C GLN A 81 -1.58 -9.50 0.11
N TYR A 82 -0.36 -9.71 0.54
CA TYR A 82 0.53 -8.64 1.02
C TYR A 82 1.18 -7.93 -0.15
N CYS A 83 1.23 -6.61 -0.09
CA CYS A 83 1.86 -5.78 -1.12
C CYS A 83 3.34 -6.15 -1.28
N ILE A 84 3.72 -6.65 -2.46
CA ILE A 84 5.09 -7.05 -2.78
C ILE A 84 6.07 -5.88 -2.66
N LYS A 85 5.66 -4.69 -3.05
CA LYS A 85 6.50 -3.49 -2.96
C LYS A 85 6.85 -3.16 -1.50
N HIS A 86 5.86 -3.19 -0.60
CA HIS A 86 6.08 -2.98 0.83
C HIS A 86 6.90 -4.12 1.45
N ALA A 87 6.68 -5.38 1.03
CA ALA A 87 7.48 -6.51 1.47
C ALA A 87 8.95 -6.36 1.07
N LEU A 88 9.22 -5.95 -0.17
CA LEU A 88 10.58 -5.73 -0.64
C LEU A 88 11.27 -4.58 0.11
N SER A 89 10.56 -3.48 0.35
CA SER A 89 11.07 -2.37 1.18
C SER A 89 11.39 -2.84 2.61
N ALA A 90 10.50 -3.61 3.23
CA ALA A 90 10.70 -4.16 4.57
C ALA A 90 11.91 -5.11 4.63
N ILE A 91 12.11 -5.96 3.61
CA ILE A 91 13.30 -6.81 3.50
C ILE A 91 14.56 -5.94 3.40
N GLY A 92 14.58 -4.92 2.53
CA GLY A 92 15.72 -4.03 2.37
C GLY A 92 16.17 -3.39 3.68
N ILE A 93 15.22 -2.87 4.46
CA ILE A 93 15.49 -2.32 5.80
C ILE A 93 15.98 -3.41 6.76
N LEU A 94 15.34 -4.58 6.75
CA LEU A 94 15.63 -5.68 7.67
C LEU A 94 17.05 -6.24 7.51
N ILE A 95 17.56 -6.27 6.28
CA ILE A 95 18.92 -6.75 5.95
C ILE A 95 19.96 -5.62 5.94
N GLY A 96 19.57 -4.36 6.12
CA GLY A 96 20.44 -3.20 6.09
C GLY A 96 20.90 -2.76 4.70
N TYR A 97 20.16 -3.14 3.65
CA TYR A 97 20.39 -2.69 2.26
C TYR A 97 19.91 -1.26 2.01
N VAL A 98 18.83 -0.88 2.68
CA VAL A 98 18.26 0.47 2.65
C VAL A 98 18.33 1.04 4.07
N GLU A 99 18.87 2.24 4.21
CA GLU A 99 18.86 2.91 5.50
C GLU A 99 17.43 3.15 5.97
N ARG A 100 17.22 2.98 7.27
CA ARG A 100 15.94 3.21 7.92
C ARG A 100 15.66 4.71 7.90
N ASP A 101 14.76 5.16 7.04
CA ASP A 101 14.13 6.47 7.21
C ASP A 101 13.15 6.36 8.39
N GLU A 102 13.57 6.84 9.55
CA GLU A 102 12.84 6.68 10.81
C GLU A 102 11.41 7.23 10.76
N GLY A 103 11.16 8.25 9.93
CA GLY A 103 9.83 8.82 9.75
C GLY A 103 8.84 7.91 9.03
N HIS A 104 9.30 7.16 8.03
CA HIS A 104 8.45 6.28 7.23
C HIS A 104 8.21 4.92 7.90
N TRP A 105 9.25 4.37 8.55
CA TRP A 105 9.16 3.08 9.23
C TRP A 105 8.17 3.07 10.40
N ARG A 106 8.13 4.12 11.21
CA ARG A 106 7.21 4.21 12.36
C ARG A 106 5.75 4.22 11.95
N LYS A 107 5.41 4.74 10.76
CA LYS A 107 4.04 4.77 10.25
C LYS A 107 3.54 3.40 9.78
N THR A 108 4.43 2.52 9.33
CA THR A 108 4.05 1.22 8.75
C THR A 108 4.27 0.03 9.68
N HIS A 109 4.94 0.23 10.85
CA HIS A 109 5.34 -0.88 11.72
C HIS A 109 5.24 -0.56 13.22
N SER A 110 4.40 0.41 13.62
CA SER A 110 4.16 0.78 15.02
C SER A 110 3.36 -0.30 15.77
N GLY A 111 3.99 -1.42 16.01
CA GLY A 111 3.43 -2.54 16.77
C GLY A 111 4.50 -3.33 17.53
N VAL A 112 5.73 -2.79 17.62
CA VAL A 112 6.81 -3.35 18.47
C VAL A 112 7.37 -2.18 19.29
N ASP A 113 7.20 -2.25 20.59
CA ASP A 113 7.59 -1.24 21.59
C ASP A 113 9.02 -0.75 21.41
N GLU A 114 9.22 0.59 21.30
CA GLU A 114 10.34 1.36 21.85
C GLU A 114 10.13 2.88 21.73
N PRO A 115 10.83 3.73 22.55
CA PRO A 115 10.37 5.05 22.94
C PRO A 115 10.66 6.20 21.95
N VAL A 116 9.89 7.24 22.10
CA VAL A 116 9.76 8.45 21.27
C VAL A 116 10.97 9.38 21.36
N ALA A 117 11.50 9.84 20.21
CA ALA A 117 12.22 11.10 20.08
C ALA A 117 11.77 11.88 18.83
N GLN A 118 11.77 13.21 18.90
CA GLN A 118 11.00 14.14 18.09
C GLN A 118 11.74 14.72 16.88
N ARG A 119 10.94 14.97 15.81
CA ARG A 119 10.93 16.05 14.77
C ARG A 119 12.04 16.22 13.74
N GLY A 120 11.60 16.39 12.49
CA GLY A 120 12.12 17.35 11.50
C GLY A 120 12.12 16.90 10.04
N ASP A 121 11.54 17.70 9.16
CA ASP A 121 11.68 17.83 7.70
C ASP A 121 10.96 16.84 6.75
N GLN A 122 9.85 17.34 6.18
CA GLN A 122 8.99 16.62 5.23
C GLN A 122 9.27 16.92 3.74
N ASP A 123 10.15 17.85 3.40
CA ASP A 123 10.31 18.34 2.01
C ASP A 123 11.37 17.63 1.16
N ARG A 124 12.15 16.71 1.75
CA ARG A 124 13.16 15.93 1.02
C ARG A 124 12.68 14.61 0.41
N GLU A 125 11.47 14.15 0.74
CA GLU A 125 11.03 12.77 0.44
C GLU A 125 10.70 12.48 -1.03
N ALA A 126 10.32 13.46 -1.83
CA ALA A 126 9.89 13.23 -3.22
C ALA A 126 11.06 13.11 -4.22
N GLU A 127 12.16 13.81 -3.99
CA GLU A 127 13.37 13.75 -4.84
C GLU A 127 14.27 12.56 -4.48
N VAL A 128 14.42 12.27 -3.20
CA VAL A 128 15.26 11.17 -2.70
C VAL A 128 14.74 9.79 -3.13
N SER A 129 13.43 9.62 -3.33
CA SER A 129 12.86 8.35 -3.80
C SER A 129 13.18 8.03 -5.26
N LYS A 130 13.35 9.05 -6.12
CA LYS A 130 13.74 8.85 -7.52
C LYS A 130 15.23 8.56 -7.67
N ASP A 131 16.07 9.28 -6.94
CA ASP A 131 17.53 9.09 -7.00
C ASP A 131 17.97 7.77 -6.38
N ARG A 132 17.31 7.29 -5.32
CA ARG A 132 17.61 5.97 -4.70
C ARG A 132 17.19 4.79 -5.58
N MET A 133 16.14 4.91 -6.40
CA MET A 133 15.84 3.89 -7.44
C MET A 133 16.91 3.86 -8.54
N LEU A 134 17.48 5.01 -8.91
CA LEU A 134 18.55 5.10 -9.91
C LEU A 134 19.88 4.59 -9.38
N VAL A 135 20.22 4.83 -8.11
CA VAL A 135 21.44 4.31 -7.48
C VAL A 135 21.40 2.78 -7.38
N GLY A 136 20.25 2.18 -7.06
CA GLY A 136 20.09 0.72 -7.08
C GLY A 136 20.27 0.09 -8.48
N GLN A 137 19.96 0.82 -9.55
CA GLN A 137 20.16 0.36 -10.92
C GLN A 137 21.61 0.50 -11.41
N GLN A 138 22.37 1.47 -10.91
CA GLN A 138 23.77 1.67 -11.33
C GLN A 138 24.75 0.70 -10.67
N HIS A 139 24.43 0.11 -9.50
CA HIS A 139 25.28 -0.87 -8.84
C HIS A 139 25.14 -2.32 -9.36
N ALA A 140 24.17 -2.59 -10.22
CA ALA A 140 23.96 -3.93 -10.78
C ALA A 140 24.95 -4.33 -11.89
N THR A 141 25.84 -3.43 -12.34
CA THR A 141 26.75 -3.66 -13.47
C THR A 141 28.22 -3.87 -13.11
N GLY A 142 28.57 -3.94 -11.85
CA GLY A 142 29.95 -4.10 -11.38
C GLY A 142 30.15 -5.30 -10.44
N LEU A 143 30.40 -6.47 -10.98
CA LEU A 143 30.88 -7.65 -10.23
C LEU A 143 32.34 -7.41 -9.79
N SER A 144 32.58 -6.97 -8.56
CA SER A 144 33.69 -7.48 -7.72
C SER A 144 33.75 -6.81 -6.35
N VAL A 145 34.18 -7.59 -5.38
CA VAL A 145 34.72 -7.31 -4.03
C VAL A 145 33.81 -7.62 -2.85
N ALA A 146 34.32 -8.46 -1.97
CA ALA A 146 33.71 -9.12 -0.83
C ALA A 146 33.16 -8.14 0.23
N GLY A 147 31.97 -8.43 0.74
CA GLY A 147 31.36 -7.83 1.93
C GLY A 147 30.11 -7.00 1.65
N GLU A 148 30.20 -5.80 1.08
CA GLU A 148 29.06 -4.95 0.78
C GLU A 148 28.23 -5.44 -0.42
N ASN A 149 28.87 -6.07 -1.39
CA ASN A 149 28.21 -6.68 -2.54
C ASN A 149 27.29 -7.85 -2.19
N SER A 150 27.52 -8.54 -1.08
CA SER A 150 26.73 -9.72 -0.71
C SER A 150 25.32 -9.34 -0.23
N ILE A 151 25.14 -8.18 0.41
CA ILE A 151 23.81 -7.70 0.85
C ILE A 151 23.00 -7.21 -0.35
N GLY A 152 23.62 -6.53 -1.31
CA GLY A 152 22.98 -6.13 -2.56
C GLY A 152 22.50 -7.34 -3.36
N VAL A 153 23.33 -8.37 -3.48
CA VAL A 153 22.96 -9.63 -4.16
C VAL A 153 21.83 -10.34 -3.40
N LEU A 154 21.88 -10.38 -2.07
CA LEU A 154 20.80 -10.94 -1.25
C LEU A 154 19.47 -10.20 -1.49
N TYR A 155 19.50 -8.87 -1.53
CA TYR A 155 18.33 -8.06 -1.83
C TYR A 155 17.78 -8.34 -3.23
N GLU A 156 18.64 -8.43 -4.25
CA GLU A 156 18.25 -8.75 -5.62
C GLU A 156 17.66 -10.17 -5.73
N MET A 157 18.19 -11.15 -5.02
CA MET A 157 17.55 -12.48 -4.95
C MET A 157 16.14 -12.40 -4.35
N CYS A 158 15.94 -11.66 -3.27
CA CYS A 158 14.61 -11.46 -2.69
C CYS A 158 13.68 -10.76 -3.71
N ARG A 159 14.19 -9.76 -4.45
CA ARG A 159 13.45 -9.08 -5.52
C ARG A 159 13.06 -10.04 -6.64
N MET A 160 13.96 -10.90 -7.09
CA MET A 160 13.70 -11.90 -8.12
C MET A 160 12.63 -12.91 -7.68
N ILE A 161 12.69 -13.39 -6.43
CA ILE A 161 11.67 -14.27 -5.85
C ILE A 161 10.29 -13.60 -5.90
N LEU A 162 10.19 -12.38 -5.41
CA LEU A 162 8.92 -11.64 -5.34
C LEU A 162 8.42 -11.15 -6.73
N ALA A 163 9.31 -11.04 -7.72
CA ALA A 163 8.98 -10.66 -9.09
C ALA A 163 8.73 -11.85 -10.02
N ALA A 164 8.94 -13.07 -9.54
CA ALA A 164 8.81 -14.28 -10.36
C ALA A 164 7.44 -14.36 -11.03
N PRO A 165 7.35 -14.78 -12.30
CA PRO A 165 6.11 -14.85 -13.05
C PRO A 165 5.16 -15.97 -12.58
N THR A 166 5.68 -16.97 -11.86
CA THR A 166 4.88 -18.08 -11.29
C THR A 166 5.35 -18.42 -9.88
N GLU A 167 4.44 -18.95 -9.04
CA GLU A 167 4.79 -19.44 -7.69
C GLU A 167 5.85 -20.54 -7.74
N ARG A 168 5.81 -21.43 -8.76
CA ARG A 168 6.81 -22.49 -8.94
C ARG A 168 8.22 -21.91 -9.13
N GLN A 169 8.36 -20.88 -9.95
CA GLN A 169 9.65 -20.19 -10.14
C GLN A 169 10.09 -19.44 -8.89
N ALA A 170 9.14 -18.76 -8.21
CA ALA A 170 9.43 -18.12 -6.93
C ALA A 170 9.95 -19.12 -5.90
N ARG A 171 9.36 -20.32 -5.83
CA ARG A 171 9.78 -21.39 -4.92
C ARG A 171 11.18 -21.89 -5.27
N ALA A 172 11.47 -22.18 -6.53
CA ALA A 172 12.79 -22.62 -6.96
C ALA A 172 13.89 -21.58 -6.58
N LEU A 173 13.62 -20.29 -6.81
CA LEU A 173 14.54 -19.23 -6.41
C LEU A 173 14.68 -19.12 -4.87
N PHE A 174 13.61 -19.37 -4.13
CA PHE A 174 13.64 -19.35 -2.68
C PHE A 174 14.43 -20.54 -2.11
N ASP A 175 14.34 -21.71 -2.71
CA ASP A 175 15.12 -22.88 -2.31
C ASP A 175 16.63 -22.63 -2.56
N VAL A 176 16.99 -22.07 -3.73
CA VAL A 176 18.37 -21.61 -4.02
C VAL A 176 18.85 -20.57 -3.00
N LEU A 177 18.00 -19.62 -2.62
CA LEU A 177 18.32 -18.66 -1.56
C LEU A 177 18.59 -19.37 -0.24
N GLY A 178 17.76 -20.34 0.16
CA GLY A 178 17.88 -21.07 1.42
C GLY A 178 19.19 -21.88 1.54
N GLU A 179 19.64 -22.47 0.42
CA GLU A 179 20.86 -23.28 0.34
C GLU A 179 22.15 -22.47 0.26
N ASN A 180 22.05 -21.19 -0.14
CA ASN A 180 23.21 -20.34 -0.39
C ASN A 180 23.86 -19.87 0.92
N LYS A 181 25.07 -20.37 1.20
CA LYS A 181 25.88 -19.99 2.38
C LYS A 181 26.82 -18.80 2.13
N GLY A 182 26.81 -18.21 0.94
CA GLY A 182 27.69 -17.09 0.58
C GLY A 182 27.27 -15.73 1.10
N PHE A 183 26.12 -15.63 1.76
CA PHE A 183 25.61 -14.39 2.35
C PHE A 183 26.00 -14.24 3.82
N PRO A 184 26.07 -13.00 4.35
CA PRO A 184 26.21 -12.77 5.77
C PRO A 184 25.07 -13.46 6.54
N GLU A 185 25.41 -14.41 7.41
CA GLU A 185 24.47 -15.34 8.05
C GLU A 185 23.27 -14.65 8.72
N LYS A 186 23.52 -13.55 9.44
CA LYS A 186 22.46 -12.80 10.15
C LYS A 186 21.43 -12.21 9.18
N GLN A 187 21.89 -11.59 8.09
CA GLN A 187 21.04 -10.96 7.07
C GLN A 187 20.28 -12.00 6.26
N HIS A 188 20.98 -13.05 5.84
CA HIS A 188 20.40 -14.18 5.13
C HIS A 188 19.26 -14.81 5.95
N ARG A 189 19.52 -15.19 7.21
CA ARG A 189 18.51 -15.75 8.12
C ARG A 189 17.29 -14.83 8.31
N LYS A 190 17.50 -13.51 8.37
CA LYS A 190 16.39 -12.55 8.46
C LYS A 190 15.54 -12.54 7.20
N ALA A 191 16.16 -12.52 6.01
CA ALA A 191 15.46 -12.53 4.73
C ALA A 191 14.65 -13.83 4.54
N VAL A 192 15.30 -14.98 4.73
CA VAL A 192 14.63 -16.29 4.64
C VAL A 192 13.45 -16.38 5.61
N ARG A 193 13.65 -16.01 6.90
CA ARG A 193 12.58 -16.02 7.90
C ARG A 193 11.42 -15.10 7.55
N PHE A 194 11.71 -13.91 7.00
CA PHE A 194 10.68 -12.97 6.57
C PHE A 194 9.82 -13.57 5.46
N LEU A 195 10.45 -14.12 4.42
CA LEU A 195 9.78 -14.74 3.27
C LEU A 195 8.99 -15.99 3.71
N THR A 196 9.58 -16.89 4.50
CA THR A 196 8.91 -18.10 4.98
C THR A 196 7.62 -17.79 5.72
N ARG A 197 7.66 -16.84 6.67
CA ARG A 197 6.50 -16.49 7.50
C ARG A 197 5.35 -15.85 6.73
N ARG A 198 5.63 -15.28 5.56
CA ARG A 198 4.65 -14.51 4.77
C ARG A 198 4.41 -15.12 3.39
N TRP A 199 4.97 -16.29 3.13
CA TRP A 199 4.96 -16.92 1.81
C TRP A 199 3.57 -16.99 1.20
N ASP A 200 2.60 -17.52 1.93
CA ASP A 200 1.25 -17.70 1.42
C ASP A 200 0.59 -16.38 1.03
N HIS A 201 0.73 -15.35 1.85
CA HIS A 201 0.21 -14.02 1.55
C HIS A 201 0.98 -13.31 0.43
N LEU A 202 2.28 -13.54 0.28
CA LEU A 202 3.09 -12.94 -0.78
C LEU A 202 2.84 -13.58 -2.15
N MET A 203 2.51 -14.87 -2.18
CA MET A 203 2.28 -15.64 -3.40
C MET A 203 0.80 -15.76 -3.78
N MET A 204 -0.11 -15.18 -3.02
CA MET A 204 -1.56 -15.31 -3.24
C MET A 204 -2.01 -14.85 -4.62
N HIS A 205 -1.35 -13.81 -5.17
CA HIS A 205 -1.66 -13.29 -6.51
C HIS A 205 -1.38 -14.29 -7.65
N HIS A 206 -0.59 -15.32 -7.41
CA HIS A 206 -0.40 -16.43 -8.36
C HIS A 206 -1.53 -17.45 -8.29
N ARG A 207 -2.17 -17.59 -7.13
CA ARG A 207 -3.23 -18.58 -6.86
C ARG A 207 -4.61 -18.05 -7.20
N VAL A 208 -4.82 -16.74 -7.15
CA VAL A 208 -6.11 -16.09 -7.35
C VAL A 208 -6.06 -15.18 -8.57
N ALA A 209 -6.77 -15.55 -9.62
CA ALA A 209 -6.83 -14.81 -10.87
C ALA A 209 -7.32 -13.37 -10.67
N GLY A 210 -6.57 -12.39 -11.19
CA GLY A 210 -6.90 -10.98 -11.11
C GLY A 210 -6.64 -10.32 -9.76
N LEU A 211 -6.07 -11.02 -8.78
CA LEU A 211 -5.64 -10.42 -7.51
C LEU A 211 -4.40 -9.56 -7.74
N PRO A 212 -4.43 -8.24 -7.48
CA PRO A 212 -3.27 -7.40 -7.63
C PRO A 212 -2.17 -7.78 -6.64
N ARG A 213 -0.92 -7.76 -7.09
CA ARG A 213 0.24 -8.05 -6.23
C ARG A 213 0.72 -6.84 -5.42
N THR A 214 0.18 -5.64 -5.69
CA THR A 214 0.60 -4.40 -5.03
C THR A 214 -0.60 -3.50 -4.71
N THR A 215 -0.43 -2.60 -3.76
CA THR A 215 -1.38 -1.55 -3.35
C THR A 215 -1.33 -0.30 -4.24
N ASN A 216 -0.66 -0.31 -5.38
CA ASN A 216 -0.43 0.87 -6.22
C ASN A 216 -1.70 1.69 -6.54
N LEU A 217 -2.87 1.04 -6.67
CA LEU A 217 -4.12 1.77 -6.96
C LEU A 217 -4.55 2.64 -5.79
N VAL A 218 -4.56 2.10 -4.58
CA VAL A 218 -4.91 2.89 -3.39
C VAL A 218 -3.82 3.92 -3.07
N GLU A 219 -2.53 3.58 -3.25
CA GLU A 219 -1.44 4.56 -3.13
C GLU A 219 -1.63 5.75 -4.10
N ASN A 220 -2.09 5.51 -5.33
CA ASN A 220 -2.37 6.59 -6.29
C ASN A 220 -3.55 7.47 -5.84
N VAL A 221 -4.57 6.89 -5.21
CA VAL A 221 -5.65 7.67 -4.58
C VAL A 221 -5.09 8.50 -3.43
N ASN A 222 -4.29 7.89 -2.55
CA ASN A 222 -3.63 8.56 -1.44
C ASN A 222 -2.76 9.76 -1.90
N LYS A 223 -2.00 9.59 -3.00
CA LYS A 223 -1.23 10.69 -3.61
C LYS A 223 -2.13 11.84 -4.10
N GLN A 224 -3.30 11.54 -4.66
CA GLN A 224 -4.25 12.57 -5.10
C GLN A 224 -4.85 13.33 -3.92
N LEU A 225 -5.21 12.64 -2.83
CA LEU A 225 -5.65 13.27 -1.59
C LEU A 225 -4.53 14.15 -1.01
N GLN A 226 -3.30 13.63 -0.92
CA GLN A 226 -2.16 14.34 -0.36
C GLN A 226 -1.83 15.62 -1.14
N ARG A 227 -1.90 15.60 -2.48
CA ARG A 227 -1.69 16.82 -3.28
C ARG A 227 -2.64 17.95 -2.91
N ARG A 228 -3.87 17.63 -2.48
CA ARG A 228 -4.85 18.61 -2.02
C ARG A 228 -4.59 19.06 -0.58
N TYR A 229 -4.18 18.14 0.29
CA TYR A 229 -3.83 18.50 1.67
C TYR A 229 -2.61 19.41 1.74
N LYS A 230 -1.61 19.22 0.86
CA LYS A 230 -0.41 20.08 0.81
C LYS A 230 -0.71 21.55 0.52
N THR A 231 -1.82 21.87 -0.16
CA THR A 231 -2.24 23.25 -0.44
C THR A 231 -2.98 23.92 0.72
N ILE A 232 -3.30 23.18 1.78
CA ILE A 232 -4.10 23.63 2.94
C ILE A 232 -3.21 23.81 4.18
N GLU A 233 -1.91 23.42 4.09
CA GLU A 233 -0.97 23.36 5.23
C GLU A 233 -1.48 22.45 6.35
N ALA A 234 -2.50 22.87 7.11
CA ALA A 234 -3.19 22.07 8.12
C ALA A 234 -4.62 22.55 8.36
N PHE A 235 -5.53 21.64 8.63
CA PHE A 235 -6.87 21.99 9.08
C PHE A 235 -6.87 22.44 10.55
N GLN A 236 -7.68 23.45 10.87
CA GLN A 236 -7.82 23.93 12.24
C GLN A 236 -8.61 22.94 13.10
N HIS A 237 -9.63 22.32 12.52
CA HIS A 237 -10.54 21.40 13.22
C HIS A 237 -10.63 20.04 12.52
N ARG A 238 -10.72 18.99 13.33
CA ARG A 238 -10.88 17.61 12.86
C ARG A 238 -12.14 17.41 11.99
N SER A 239 -13.26 18.02 12.40
CA SER A 239 -14.52 17.96 11.65
C SER A 239 -14.37 18.53 10.23
N THR A 240 -13.68 19.66 10.09
CA THR A 240 -13.41 20.28 8.80
C THR A 240 -12.55 19.36 7.92
N ALA A 241 -11.52 18.71 8.48
CA ALA A 241 -10.69 17.74 7.76
C ALA A 241 -11.52 16.55 7.27
N ILE A 242 -12.44 16.05 8.10
CA ILE A 242 -13.33 14.94 7.74
C ILE A 242 -14.29 15.36 6.60
N HIS A 243 -14.97 16.48 6.75
CA HIS A 243 -15.91 16.94 5.71
C HIS A 243 -15.22 17.23 4.39
N TYR A 244 -14.04 17.88 4.44
CA TYR A 244 -13.24 18.13 3.24
C TYR A 244 -12.80 16.84 2.56
N THR A 245 -12.32 15.87 3.33
CA THR A 245 -11.89 14.57 2.79
C THR A 245 -13.05 13.83 2.14
N ASN A 246 -14.22 13.79 2.78
CA ASN A 246 -15.41 13.16 2.22
C ASN A 246 -15.86 13.84 0.92
N LEU A 247 -15.84 15.18 0.87
CA LEU A 247 -16.15 15.93 -0.35
C LEU A 247 -15.12 15.64 -1.46
N LEU A 248 -13.85 15.58 -1.10
CA LEU A 248 -12.77 15.28 -2.04
C LEU A 248 -12.87 13.85 -2.58
N VAL A 249 -13.20 12.88 -1.74
CA VAL A 249 -13.47 11.49 -2.16
C VAL A 249 -14.65 11.45 -3.12
N ALA A 250 -15.76 12.11 -2.79
CA ALA A 250 -16.94 12.20 -3.67
C ALA A 250 -16.58 12.82 -5.03
N PHE A 251 -15.81 13.91 -5.02
CA PHE A 251 -15.32 14.53 -6.25
C PHE A 251 -14.42 13.60 -7.06
N LEU A 252 -13.44 12.94 -6.42
CA LEU A 252 -12.51 12.02 -7.10
C LEU A 252 -13.23 10.83 -7.73
N ARG A 253 -14.30 10.33 -7.14
CA ARG A 253 -15.12 9.26 -7.70
C ARG A 253 -15.83 9.67 -8.99
N GLN A 254 -16.21 10.94 -9.09
CA GLN A 254 -16.93 11.50 -10.24
C GLN A 254 -16.00 12.05 -11.33
N LYS A 255 -14.76 12.44 -10.96
CA LYS A 255 -13.80 13.04 -11.88
C LYS A 255 -13.38 12.03 -12.96
N PRO A 256 -13.48 12.39 -14.27
CA PRO A 256 -12.98 11.54 -15.33
C PRO A 256 -11.46 11.34 -15.26
N TYR A 257 -11.01 10.17 -15.65
CA TYR A 257 -9.60 9.92 -15.89
C TYR A 257 -9.13 10.71 -17.12
N THR A 258 -7.94 11.33 -17.05
CA THR A 258 -7.38 12.12 -18.16
C THR A 258 -6.02 11.61 -18.63
N ASP A 259 -5.25 10.95 -17.74
CA ASP A 259 -3.83 10.64 -17.96
C ASP A 259 -3.51 9.14 -17.84
N CYS A 260 -4.48 8.28 -18.07
CA CYS A 260 -4.28 6.84 -18.04
C CYS A 260 -3.44 6.40 -19.24
N ARG A 261 -2.40 5.58 -18.99
CA ARG A 261 -1.47 5.03 -20.00
C ARG A 261 -1.52 3.49 -20.02
N GLY A 262 -0.89 2.90 -21.05
CA GLY A 262 -0.81 1.45 -21.20
C GLY A 262 -2.19 0.79 -21.21
N SER A 263 -2.33 -0.31 -20.52
CA SER A 263 -3.58 -1.09 -20.43
C SER A 263 -4.76 -0.31 -19.84
N ARG A 264 -4.53 0.79 -19.15
CA ARG A 264 -5.58 1.63 -18.56
C ARG A 264 -6.03 2.80 -19.45
N LYS A 265 -5.45 2.99 -20.63
CA LYS A 265 -5.79 4.10 -21.55
C LYS A 265 -7.30 4.15 -21.87
N HIS A 266 -7.97 3.01 -21.93
CA HIS A 266 -9.41 2.86 -22.18
C HIS A 266 -10.32 3.47 -21.08
N LEU A 267 -9.74 3.86 -19.93
CA LEU A 267 -10.48 4.53 -18.84
C LEU A 267 -10.56 6.04 -19.03
N ASN A 268 -9.72 6.64 -19.88
CA ASN A 268 -9.76 8.10 -20.11
C ASN A 268 -11.14 8.54 -20.58
N GLY A 269 -11.64 9.64 -20.00
CA GLY A 269 -12.98 10.16 -20.19
C GLY A 269 -14.05 9.50 -19.32
N LYS A 270 -13.76 8.39 -18.65
CA LYS A 270 -14.68 7.72 -17.71
C LYS A 270 -14.36 8.13 -16.28
N SER A 271 -15.40 8.34 -15.46
CA SER A 271 -15.22 8.49 -14.02
C SER A 271 -14.90 7.14 -13.36
N ARG A 272 -14.41 7.17 -12.10
CA ARG A 272 -14.20 5.95 -11.30
C ARG A 272 -15.51 5.18 -11.12
N LEU A 273 -16.59 5.89 -10.76
CA LEU A 273 -17.93 5.29 -10.62
C LEU A 273 -18.41 4.63 -11.92
N ALA A 274 -18.24 5.29 -13.06
CA ALA A 274 -18.58 4.71 -14.36
C ALA A 274 -17.71 3.47 -14.68
N SER A 275 -16.43 3.49 -14.30
CA SER A 275 -15.52 2.36 -14.46
C SER A 275 -15.89 1.17 -13.56
N ALA A 276 -16.40 1.45 -12.36
CA ALA A 276 -16.97 0.48 -11.44
C ALA A 276 -18.39 0.00 -11.85
N LYS A 277 -18.89 0.43 -13.01
CA LYS A 277 -20.22 0.07 -13.57
C LYS A 277 -21.40 0.51 -12.70
N VAL A 278 -21.24 1.56 -11.91
CA VAL A 278 -22.36 2.18 -11.20
C VAL A 278 -23.32 2.79 -12.23
N ARG A 279 -24.59 2.43 -12.12
CA ARG A 279 -25.66 2.84 -13.07
C ARG A 279 -26.32 4.15 -12.63
N ASN A 280 -27.02 4.80 -13.56
CA ASN A 280 -27.85 5.99 -13.29
C ASN A 280 -27.09 7.19 -12.70
N LEU A 281 -25.83 7.37 -13.10
CA LEU A 281 -25.02 8.52 -12.70
C LEU A 281 -25.53 9.79 -13.42
N HIS A 282 -25.76 10.85 -12.64
CA HIS A 282 -26.07 12.16 -13.20
C HIS A 282 -24.78 12.81 -13.73
N PRO A 283 -24.78 13.50 -14.89
CA PRO A 283 -23.61 14.20 -15.41
C PRO A 283 -22.99 15.20 -14.42
N ASN A 284 -23.84 15.87 -13.65
CA ASN A 284 -23.38 16.74 -12.56
C ASN A 284 -23.09 15.90 -11.29
N TRP A 285 -21.82 15.81 -10.90
CA TRP A 285 -21.34 15.04 -9.76
C TRP A 285 -21.99 15.46 -8.43
N LEU A 286 -22.27 16.76 -8.23
CA LEU A 286 -22.89 17.25 -7.01
C LEU A 286 -24.29 16.68 -6.82
N LYS A 287 -25.07 16.56 -7.90
CA LYS A 287 -26.40 15.94 -7.86
C LYS A 287 -26.34 14.46 -7.49
N ASN A 288 -25.26 13.74 -7.87
CA ASN A 288 -25.05 12.36 -7.41
C ASN A 288 -24.76 12.29 -5.91
N CYS A 289 -23.96 13.24 -5.38
CA CYS A 289 -23.64 13.30 -3.95
C CYS A 289 -24.84 13.71 -3.08
N LEU A 290 -25.79 14.47 -3.64
CA LEU A 290 -26.97 14.95 -2.90
C LEU A 290 -28.16 13.96 -2.95
N LYS A 291 -28.07 12.87 -3.71
CA LYS A 291 -29.08 11.80 -3.66
C LYS A 291 -28.98 11.11 -2.31
N PRO A 292 -30.11 10.93 -1.59
CA PRO A 292 -30.10 10.11 -0.38
C PRO A 292 -29.60 8.70 -0.75
N ALA A 293 -28.79 8.10 0.16
CA ALA A 293 -28.45 6.70 0.05
C ALA A 293 -29.75 5.88 0.13
N ILE A 294 -30.04 5.14 -0.94
CA ILE A 294 -31.18 4.22 -1.00
C ILE A 294 -30.78 2.96 -0.26
#